data_9cf0c5fa1383c8a1d1904690dc777e85
#
_entry.id   9cf0c5fa1383c8a1d1904690dc777e85
#
_cell.length_a   1.000
_cell.length_b   1.000
_cell.length_c   1.000
_cell.angle_alpha   90.00
_cell.angle_beta   90.00
_cell.angle_gamma   90.00
#
_symmetry.space_group_name_H-M   'P 1'
#
loop_
_entity.id
_entity.type
_entity.pdbx_description
1 polymer ?
#
loop_
_entity_poly.entity_id
_entity_poly.type
_entity_poly.pdbx_seq_one_letter_code
_entity_poly.pdbx_strand_id
1 'polypeptide(L)'
;MLIIDSPKVVKDRNLFSARGAAILGLSMLARERTYALDENMQLNVEVVKEFYQKYEGQRVLLFGFTFMVWQHLYSELKRLNLKLNLPEAFLITGGGWKKLVTLNISREAFKDALREQCGIGH
;
A
#
# COMPACT_ATOMS: atom_id res chain seq x y z
N MET A 1 3.05 -2.26 -10.20
CA MET A 1 2.54 -2.58 -8.86
C MET A 1 3.14 -1.65 -7.83
N LEU A 2 2.32 -1.03 -7.04
CA LEU A 2 2.77 -0.24 -5.89
C LEU A 2 2.70 -1.10 -4.64
N ILE A 3 3.83 -1.30 -3.99
CA ILE A 3 3.95 -2.13 -2.80
C ILE A 3 3.97 -1.22 -1.58
N ILE A 4 2.99 -1.38 -0.69
CA ILE A 4 2.91 -0.58 0.53
C ILE A 4 3.79 -1.23 1.60
N ASP A 5 5.08 -1.18 1.34
CA ASP A 5 6.12 -1.70 2.22
C ASP A 5 7.47 -1.12 1.79
N SER A 6 8.52 -1.49 2.50
CA SER A 6 9.88 -1.08 2.21
C SER A 6 10.62 -2.16 1.41
N PRO A 7 11.51 -1.77 0.47
CA PRO A 7 12.36 -2.76 -0.21
C PRO A 7 13.24 -3.55 0.74
N LYS A 8 13.49 -3.03 1.93
CA LYS A 8 14.28 -3.70 2.96
C LYS A 8 13.69 -5.05 3.36
N VAL A 9 12.36 -5.20 3.30
CA VAL A 9 11.69 -6.44 3.71
C VAL A 9 12.08 -7.64 2.85
N VAL A 10 12.42 -7.42 1.58
CA VAL A 10 12.85 -8.50 0.68
C VAL A 10 14.36 -8.63 0.57
N LYS A 11 15.11 -7.59 0.96
CA LYS A 11 16.57 -7.59 0.89
C LYS A 11 17.23 -8.13 2.14
N ASP A 12 16.63 -7.90 3.30
CA ASP A 12 17.20 -8.29 4.60
C ASP A 12 16.62 -9.63 5.03
N ARG A 13 17.47 -10.64 5.14
CA ARG A 13 17.06 -11.99 5.55
C ARG A 13 16.38 -12.01 6.92
N ASN A 14 16.82 -11.15 7.82
CA ASN A 14 16.27 -11.08 9.16
C ASN A 14 14.85 -10.51 9.18
N LEU A 15 14.50 -9.73 8.14
CA LEU A 15 13.17 -9.15 8.00
C LEU A 15 12.29 -9.93 7.03
N PHE A 16 12.88 -10.89 6.30
CA PHE A 16 12.13 -11.70 5.34
C PHE A 16 11.11 -12.55 6.09
N SER A 17 9.85 -12.27 5.86
CA SER A 17 8.72 -12.83 6.59
C SER A 17 7.59 -13.13 5.61
N ALA A 18 6.39 -13.34 6.14
CA ALA A 18 5.21 -13.48 5.30
C ALA A 18 5.05 -12.28 4.36
N ARG A 19 5.42 -11.08 4.80
CA ARG A 19 5.38 -9.88 3.95
C ARG A 19 6.30 -10.01 2.74
N GLY A 20 7.56 -10.38 2.98
CA GLY A 20 8.52 -10.55 1.89
C GLY A 20 8.12 -11.63 0.91
N ALA A 21 7.65 -12.76 1.43
CA ALA A 21 7.20 -13.88 0.59
C ALA A 21 6.01 -13.47 -0.28
N ALA A 22 5.03 -12.76 0.29
CA ALA A 22 3.86 -12.31 -0.45
C ALA A 22 4.24 -11.29 -1.54
N ILE A 23 5.14 -10.37 -1.23
CA ILE A 23 5.62 -9.38 -2.19
C ILE A 23 6.28 -10.07 -3.38
N LEU A 24 7.17 -11.03 -3.13
CA LEU A 24 7.86 -11.74 -4.21
C LEU A 24 6.88 -12.55 -5.05
N GLY A 25 5.91 -13.20 -4.41
CA GLY A 25 4.91 -13.98 -5.14
C GLY A 25 4.04 -13.12 -6.05
N LEU A 26 3.55 -12.01 -5.54
CA LEU A 26 2.69 -11.10 -6.31
C LEU A 26 3.46 -10.32 -7.37
N SER A 27 4.76 -10.10 -7.16
CA SER A 27 5.61 -9.40 -8.12
C SER A 27 5.68 -10.11 -9.47
N MET A 28 5.42 -11.40 -9.50
CA MET A 28 5.39 -12.16 -10.74
C MET A 28 4.23 -11.75 -11.64
N LEU A 29 3.21 -11.10 -11.10
CA LEU A 29 2.03 -10.65 -11.82
C LEU A 29 2.18 -9.25 -12.41
N ALA A 30 3.25 -8.55 -12.08
CA ALA A 30 3.45 -7.16 -12.48
C ALA A 30 4.76 -6.97 -13.24
N ARG A 31 4.76 -6.02 -14.18
CA ARG A 31 5.96 -5.69 -14.95
C ARG A 31 6.98 -4.90 -14.13
N GLU A 32 6.48 -4.01 -13.29
CA GLU A 32 7.32 -3.13 -12.47
C GLU A 32 6.87 -3.19 -11.03
N ARG A 33 7.82 -3.01 -10.13
CA ARG A 33 7.58 -2.94 -8.69
C ARG A 33 8.04 -1.58 -8.18
N THR A 34 7.18 -0.90 -7.44
CA THR A 34 7.50 0.37 -6.80
C THR A 34 7.16 0.23 -5.32
N TYR A 35 8.11 0.54 -4.45
CA TYR A 35 7.91 0.47 -3.01
C TYR A 35 7.53 1.84 -2.48
N ALA A 36 6.41 1.91 -1.77
CA ALA A 36 5.89 3.17 -1.25
C ALA A 36 6.64 3.68 -0.04
N LEU A 37 7.31 2.78 0.70
CA LEU A 37 8.03 3.15 1.92
C LEU A 37 9.53 3.10 1.68
N ASP A 38 10.27 3.95 2.39
CA ASP A 38 11.72 3.93 2.36
C ASP A 38 12.29 2.92 3.37
N GLU A 39 13.61 2.87 3.52
CA GLU A 39 14.26 1.93 4.44
C GLU A 39 13.96 2.21 5.91
N ASN A 40 13.49 3.40 6.22
CA ASN A 40 13.07 3.79 7.56
C ASN A 40 11.58 3.58 7.79
N MET A 41 10.90 2.85 6.90
CA MET A 41 9.46 2.57 6.97
C MET A 41 8.61 3.84 6.93
N GLN A 42 9.10 4.88 6.28
CA GLN A 42 8.36 6.12 6.10
C GLN A 42 7.85 6.21 4.67
N LEU A 43 6.67 6.81 4.50
CA LEU A 43 6.09 6.97 3.17
C LEU A 43 6.97 7.88 2.32
N ASN A 44 7.41 7.36 1.19
CA ASN A 44 8.18 8.15 0.23
C ASN A 44 7.20 8.86 -0.70
N VAL A 45 6.84 10.08 -0.33
CA VAL A 45 5.80 10.86 -1.00
C VAL A 45 6.14 11.09 -2.47
N GLU A 46 7.40 11.35 -2.77
CA GLU A 46 7.82 11.61 -4.16
C GLU A 46 7.63 10.38 -5.04
N VAL A 47 8.00 9.20 -4.53
CA VAL A 47 7.81 7.95 -5.25
C VAL A 47 6.34 7.68 -5.49
N VAL A 48 5.50 7.91 -4.49
CA VAL A 48 4.05 7.73 -4.62
C VAL A 48 3.47 8.71 -5.64
N LYS A 49 3.91 9.97 -5.63
CA LYS A 49 3.46 10.96 -6.61
C LYS A 49 3.89 10.59 -8.03
N GLU A 50 5.13 10.14 -8.20
CA GLU A 50 5.62 9.70 -9.51
C GLU A 50 4.83 8.51 -10.02
N PHE A 51 4.56 7.54 -9.15
CA PHE A 51 3.74 6.39 -9.51
C PHE A 51 2.34 6.83 -9.94
N TYR A 52 1.74 7.72 -9.17
CA TYR A 52 0.41 8.24 -9.47
C TYR A 52 0.37 8.93 -10.84
N GLN A 53 1.35 9.80 -11.11
CA GLN A 53 1.40 10.53 -12.37
C GLN A 53 1.64 9.60 -13.55
N LYS A 54 2.50 8.60 -13.38
CA LYS A 54 2.85 7.66 -14.45
C LYS A 54 1.68 6.77 -14.84
N TYR A 55 0.86 6.36 -13.87
CA TYR A 55 -0.20 5.38 -14.09
C TYR A 55 -1.60 5.94 -13.91
N GLU A 56 -1.76 7.25 -13.91
CA GLU A 56 -3.07 7.88 -13.77
C GLU A 56 -4.01 7.39 -14.86
N GLY A 57 -5.21 6.96 -14.46
CA GLY A 57 -6.21 6.44 -15.37
C GLY A 57 -5.95 5.04 -15.89
N GLN A 58 -4.88 4.38 -15.48
CA GLN A 58 -4.54 3.02 -15.89
C GLN A 58 -4.86 2.03 -14.79
N ARG A 59 -4.96 0.76 -15.18
CA ARG A 59 -5.13 -0.32 -14.21
C ARG A 59 -3.83 -0.53 -13.48
N VAL A 60 -3.86 -0.45 -12.16
CA VAL A 60 -2.70 -0.65 -11.32
C VAL A 60 -3.03 -1.60 -10.18
N LEU A 61 -2.03 -2.30 -9.70
CA LEU A 61 -2.14 -3.18 -8.56
C LEU A 61 -1.43 -2.54 -7.37
N LEU A 62 -2.15 -2.43 -6.26
CA LEU A 62 -1.60 -1.99 -4.98
C LEU A 62 -1.60 -3.20 -4.05
N PHE A 63 -0.50 -3.43 -3.37
CA PHE A 63 -0.40 -4.53 -2.41
C PHE A 63 0.26 -4.06 -1.12
N GLY A 64 -0.29 -4.50 0.00
CA GLY A 64 0.31 -4.31 1.31
C GLY A 64 -0.46 -5.09 2.36
N PHE A 65 0.18 -5.38 3.48
CA PHE A 65 -0.55 -5.93 4.60
C PHE A 65 -1.49 -4.86 5.15
N THR A 66 -2.65 -5.28 5.60
CA THR A 66 -3.75 -4.38 5.96
C THR A 66 -3.32 -3.26 6.91
N PHE A 67 -2.60 -3.61 7.97
CA PHE A 67 -2.13 -2.62 8.93
C PHE A 67 -1.11 -1.66 8.31
N MET A 68 -0.25 -2.16 7.41
CA MET A 68 0.73 -1.32 6.71
C MET A 68 0.03 -0.31 5.81
N VAL A 69 -1.00 -0.75 5.09
CA VAL A 69 -1.79 0.14 4.24
C VAL A 69 -2.46 1.22 5.08
N TRP A 70 -3.04 0.84 6.20
CA TRP A 70 -3.70 1.79 7.08
C TRP A 70 -2.73 2.79 7.68
N GLN A 71 -1.66 2.31 8.31
CA GLN A 71 -0.74 3.17 9.05
C GLN A 71 0.18 3.98 8.15
N HIS A 72 0.76 3.35 7.13
CA HIS A 72 1.82 3.98 6.34
C HIS A 72 1.32 4.62 5.05
N LEU A 73 0.19 4.19 4.51
CA LEU A 73 -0.36 4.84 3.33
C LEU A 73 -1.50 5.79 3.70
N TYR A 74 -2.60 5.25 4.21
CA TYR A 74 -3.79 6.05 4.46
C TYR A 74 -3.54 7.17 5.49
N SER A 75 -2.99 6.82 6.65
CA SER A 75 -2.77 7.79 7.71
C SER A 75 -1.79 8.88 7.30
N GLU A 76 -0.74 8.53 6.58
CA GLU A 76 0.24 9.51 6.11
C GLU A 76 -0.31 10.41 5.01
N LEU A 77 -1.08 9.87 4.07
CA LEU A 77 -1.73 10.70 3.05
C LEU A 77 -2.71 11.68 3.68
N LYS A 78 -3.45 11.23 4.68
CA LYS A 78 -4.39 12.08 5.39
C LYS A 78 -3.66 13.17 6.16
N ARG A 79 -2.59 12.82 6.86
CA ARG A 79 -1.76 13.78 7.61
C ARG A 79 -1.19 14.87 6.70
N LEU A 80 -0.76 14.48 5.51
CA LEU A 80 -0.15 15.39 4.54
C LEU A 80 -1.20 16.09 3.66
N ASN A 81 -2.47 15.79 3.86
CA ASN A 81 -3.58 16.31 3.07
C ASN A 81 -3.42 16.04 1.56
N LEU A 82 -2.92 14.86 1.23
CA LEU A 82 -2.74 14.42 -0.15
C LEU A 82 -3.80 13.39 -0.50
N LYS A 83 -4.46 13.58 -1.63
CA LYS A 83 -5.45 12.63 -2.13
C LYS A 83 -5.00 12.07 -3.47
N LEU A 84 -5.18 10.78 -3.65
CA LEU A 84 -4.95 10.10 -4.92
C LEU A 84 -6.30 9.79 -5.55
N ASN A 85 -6.31 9.62 -6.86
CA ASN A 85 -7.52 9.22 -7.57
C ASN A 85 -7.17 8.08 -8.51
N LEU A 86 -7.35 6.85 -8.04
CA LEU A 86 -6.98 5.63 -8.75
C LEU A 86 -8.21 4.74 -8.94
N PRO A 87 -9.20 5.15 -9.76
CA PRO A 87 -10.47 4.42 -9.89
C PRO A 87 -10.30 3.02 -10.50
N GLU A 88 -9.26 2.80 -11.29
CA GLU A 88 -8.98 1.52 -11.92
C GLU A 88 -7.97 0.67 -11.12
N ALA A 89 -7.64 1.06 -9.91
CA ALA A 89 -6.70 0.33 -9.08
C ALA A 89 -7.38 -0.82 -8.35
N PHE A 90 -6.63 -1.92 -8.20
CA PHE A 90 -7.01 -3.04 -7.34
C PHE A 90 -6.11 -3.05 -6.14
N LEU A 91 -6.69 -3.06 -4.96
CA LEU A 91 -5.94 -3.19 -3.72
C LEU A 91 -6.08 -4.61 -3.19
N ILE A 92 -4.95 -5.30 -3.08
CA ILE A 92 -4.90 -6.62 -2.46
C ILE A 92 -4.21 -6.44 -1.10
N THR A 93 -4.86 -6.89 -0.05
CA THR A 93 -4.30 -6.85 1.30
C THR A 93 -4.16 -8.25 1.85
N GLY A 94 -3.10 -8.47 2.64
CA GLY A 94 -2.89 -9.74 3.32
C GLY A 94 -2.59 -9.49 4.78
N GLY A 95 -3.18 -10.28 5.69
CA GLY A 95 -2.87 -10.23 7.12
C GLY A 95 -3.12 -8.89 7.80
N GLY A 96 -2.77 -8.80 9.08
CA GLY A 96 -2.76 -7.52 9.79
C GLY A 96 -4.10 -7.03 10.34
N TRP A 97 -5.20 -7.75 10.13
CA TRP A 97 -6.53 -7.32 10.59
C TRP A 97 -6.64 -7.23 12.11
N LYS A 98 -5.90 -8.07 12.84
CA LYS A 98 -5.95 -8.06 14.32
C LYS A 98 -5.60 -6.69 14.88
N LYS A 99 -4.63 -6.01 14.31
CA LYS A 99 -4.22 -4.68 14.76
C LYS A 99 -5.30 -3.64 14.49
N LEU A 100 -6.02 -3.77 13.39
CA LEU A 100 -7.12 -2.86 13.08
C LEU A 100 -8.31 -3.08 14.01
N VAL A 101 -8.61 -4.35 14.32
CA VAL A 101 -9.67 -4.67 15.29
C VAL A 101 -9.36 -4.05 16.65
N THR A 102 -8.11 -4.11 17.08
CA THR A 102 -7.67 -3.47 18.32
C THR A 102 -7.90 -1.96 18.30
N LEU A 103 -7.81 -1.33 17.12
CA LEU A 103 -8.06 0.10 16.94
C LEU A 103 -9.54 0.42 16.64
N ASN A 104 -10.42 -0.57 16.73
CA ASN A 104 -11.85 -0.42 16.43
C ASN A 104 -12.15 -0.04 14.99
N ILE A 105 -11.33 -0.49 14.05
CA ILE A 105 -11.51 -0.20 12.64
C ILE A 105 -12.15 -1.41 11.96
N SER A 106 -13.35 -1.24 11.43
CA SER A 106 -14.04 -2.29 10.70
C SER A 106 -13.52 -2.39 9.26
N ARG A 107 -13.85 -3.50 8.59
CA ARG A 107 -13.50 -3.65 7.16
C ARG A 107 -14.17 -2.59 6.31
N GLU A 108 -15.40 -2.23 6.63
CA GLU A 108 -16.14 -1.20 5.91
C GLU A 108 -15.51 0.17 6.09
N ALA A 109 -15.13 0.51 7.32
CA ALA A 109 -14.42 1.76 7.60
C ALA A 109 -13.09 1.82 6.86
N PHE A 110 -12.36 0.71 6.80
CA PHE A 110 -11.10 0.62 6.06
C PHE A 110 -11.32 0.87 4.57
N LYS A 111 -12.30 0.20 3.98
CA LYS A 111 -12.59 0.37 2.55
C LYS A 111 -13.03 1.78 2.22
N ASP A 112 -13.92 2.35 3.03
CA ASP A 112 -14.42 3.70 2.82
C ASP A 112 -13.31 4.74 2.94
N ALA A 113 -12.42 4.57 3.92
CA ALA A 113 -11.29 5.47 4.12
C ALA A 113 -10.36 5.46 2.91
N LEU A 114 -10.03 4.28 2.37
CA LEU A 114 -9.16 4.18 1.21
C LEU A 114 -9.83 4.68 -0.05
N ARG A 115 -11.13 4.45 -0.20
CA ARG A 115 -11.88 4.98 -1.34
C ARG A 115 -11.85 6.50 -1.33
N GLU A 116 -12.06 7.11 -0.19
CA GLU A 116 -12.04 8.55 -0.04
C GLU A 116 -10.65 9.13 -0.26
N GLN A 117 -9.62 8.52 0.32
CA GLN A 117 -8.26 9.07 0.30
C GLN A 117 -7.51 8.74 -0.99
N CYS A 118 -7.72 7.57 -1.55
CA CYS A 118 -6.98 7.10 -2.73
C CYS A 118 -7.84 6.98 -3.99
N GLY A 119 -9.14 7.15 -3.88
CA GLY A 119 -10.04 7.04 -5.03
C GLY A 119 -10.13 5.64 -5.62
N ILE A 120 -9.81 4.61 -4.84
CA ILE A 120 -9.83 3.22 -5.29
C ILE A 120 -11.27 2.76 -5.45
N GLY A 121 -11.62 2.24 -6.63
CA GLY A 121 -12.98 1.82 -6.93
C GLY A 121 -13.38 0.45 -6.40
N HIS A 122 -12.42 -0.32 -5.91
CA HIS A 122 -12.66 -1.72 -5.48
C HIS A 122 -12.14 -2.00 -4.09
#